data_12ab98c61a75f271d13e3a2130bb59dc
#
_entry.id   12ab98c61a75f271d13e3a2130bb59dc
#
_cell.length_a   1.000
_cell.length_b   1.000
_cell.length_c   1.000
_cell.angle_alpha   90.00
_cell.angle_beta   90.00
_cell.angle_gamma   90.00
#
_symmetry.space_group_name_H-M   'P 1'
#
loop_
_entity.id
_entity.type
_entity.pdbx_description
1 polymer ?
#
loop_
_entity_poly.entity_id
_entity_poly.type
_entity_poly.pdbx_seq_one_letter_code
_entity_poly.pdbx_strand_id
1 'polypeptide(L)'
;MSENLTGANFAPENSTDINSTRVNFAAENSASKNFTTGNSTSVNSATKNSISANSAGKNSKSENLARENSARKNFANENSAAARSVPDSELISVRDLVLHYGRSEILNIPSLDLNTSGITALLGSNGSGKSTLLRILAFLQRPSGDSVELWGQRAPSLQTLRQICLLLPEPVLLKRSVEQNFKFALKSRGALAEFDERVDEALGLTGLDRSFLSKKHFELSSGQTQRIAFALALAQRAKLYLLDEPTNSLDLAASKLFARAILFMRSRYDCGFIIASHDEKWLSAIAQRSVFLHRGKICEFEYKNIFDVQNGILKFSDEISLCLEEGLARARKIAINPSKILLSKSPFERCFAGILHSVSLQYGSSLLIKIKVGDVLLKCVTAQDKRRWSAGERIYFGFESGAFLGLE
;
A
#
# COMPACT_ATOMS: atom_id res chain seq x y z
N MET A 1 50.81 -5.40 -47.56
CA MET A 1 51.82 -5.23 -46.50
C MET A 1 51.06 -5.50 -45.22
N SER A 2 50.94 -6.75 -44.78
CA SER A 2 51.94 -7.48 -43.94
C SER A 2 52.11 -6.75 -42.61
N GLU A 3 51.86 -7.27 -41.42
CA GLU A 3 52.01 -8.57 -40.75
C GLU A 3 51.31 -8.49 -39.41
N ASN A 4 50.49 -9.47 -38.96
CA ASN A 4 50.83 -10.65 -38.14
C ASN A 4 51.57 -10.34 -36.82
N LEU A 5 50.93 -10.75 -35.67
CA LEU A 5 51.42 -11.88 -34.83
C LEU A 5 50.70 -11.94 -33.48
N THR A 6 50.05 -13.06 -33.25
CA THR A 6 50.08 -14.01 -32.11
C THR A 6 49.64 -13.48 -30.75
N GLY A 7 48.71 -13.99 -30.03
CA GLY A 7 48.36 -15.40 -29.77
C GLY A 7 48.98 -15.87 -28.43
N ALA A 8 48.17 -15.99 -27.37
CA ALA A 8 48.47 -16.91 -26.29
C ALA A 8 47.13 -17.34 -25.57
N ASN A 9 46.78 -18.60 -25.81
CA ASN A 9 45.89 -19.40 -24.97
C ASN A 9 46.52 -19.67 -23.61
N PHE A 10 45.71 -19.68 -22.56
CA PHE A 10 45.85 -20.56 -21.40
C PHE A 10 44.48 -20.83 -20.76
N ALA A 11 44.11 -22.07 -20.81
CA ALA A 11 43.19 -22.76 -19.90
C ALA A 11 43.88 -24.08 -19.51
N PRO A 12 43.33 -24.90 -18.63
CA PRO A 12 42.84 -24.67 -17.25
C PRO A 12 43.60 -25.61 -16.27
N GLU A 13 43.45 -25.44 -14.97
CA GLU A 13 43.62 -26.58 -14.04
C GLU A 13 42.89 -26.35 -12.68
N ASN A 14 42.00 -27.30 -12.40
CA ASN A 14 41.79 -28.14 -11.21
C ASN A 14 41.50 -27.52 -9.83
N SER A 15 40.25 -27.79 -9.43
CA SER A 15 39.80 -28.52 -8.22
C SER A 15 40.55 -28.30 -6.91
N THR A 16 39.80 -27.91 -5.90
CA THR A 16 39.71 -28.66 -4.63
C THR A 16 38.46 -28.22 -3.83
N ASP A 17 37.71 -29.23 -3.44
CA ASP A 17 36.74 -29.23 -2.36
C ASP A 17 37.32 -28.68 -1.07
N ILE A 18 36.50 -28.02 -0.24
CA ILE A 18 36.50 -28.20 1.22
C ILE A 18 35.21 -27.64 1.85
N ASN A 19 34.46 -28.57 2.42
CA ASN A 19 33.68 -28.54 3.68
C ASN A 19 32.59 -27.49 3.98
N SER A 20 31.42 -28.05 3.91
CA SER A 20 30.29 -27.97 4.87
C SER A 20 30.65 -27.47 6.28
N THR A 21 30.02 -26.40 6.73
CA THR A 21 29.80 -26.18 8.16
C THR A 21 28.32 -26.06 8.45
N ARG A 22 27.75 -27.19 8.89
CA ARG A 22 26.47 -27.25 9.59
C ARG A 22 26.65 -26.57 10.94
N VAL A 23 25.84 -25.59 11.26
CA VAL A 23 25.65 -25.12 12.63
C VAL A 23 24.33 -25.67 13.12
N ASN A 24 24.42 -26.68 13.99
CA ASN A 24 23.32 -27.20 14.80
C ASN A 24 23.04 -26.20 15.92
N PHE A 25 21.78 -25.81 16.07
CA PHE A 25 21.28 -25.28 17.33
C PHE A 25 20.63 -26.41 18.12
N ALA A 26 21.32 -26.82 19.18
CA ALA A 26 20.79 -27.73 20.19
C ALA A 26 19.89 -26.93 21.13
N ALA A 27 18.77 -27.55 21.44
CA ALA A 27 17.87 -27.16 22.51
C ALA A 27 18.47 -27.63 23.85
N GLU A 28 18.50 -26.76 24.84
CA GLU A 28 18.65 -27.16 26.23
C GLU A 28 17.38 -26.80 27.03
N ASN A 29 16.69 -27.88 27.43
CA ASN A 29 15.72 -27.94 28.50
C ASN A 29 16.47 -28.27 29.80
N SER A 30 16.08 -27.62 30.87
CA SER A 30 16.04 -28.10 32.27
C SER A 30 16.22 -26.90 33.21
N ALA A 31 15.61 -26.78 34.36
CA ALA A 31 14.84 -27.65 35.22
C ALA A 31 14.10 -26.80 36.26
N SER A 32 12.96 -27.29 36.65
CA SER A 32 12.18 -26.96 37.83
C SER A 32 13.01 -26.94 39.14
N LYS A 33 12.66 -26.01 40.05
CA LYS A 33 12.74 -26.24 41.49
C LYS A 33 11.55 -25.63 42.20
N ASN A 34 10.76 -26.53 42.74
CA ASN A 34 9.77 -26.32 43.78
C ASN A 34 10.45 -25.85 45.09
N PHE A 35 9.81 -24.93 45.76
CA PHE A 35 9.88 -24.90 47.24
C PHE A 35 8.51 -24.60 47.79
N THR A 36 8.07 -25.55 48.62
CA THR A 36 6.84 -25.58 49.43
C THR A 36 7.11 -24.98 50.80
N THR A 37 5.98 -24.58 51.38
CA THR A 37 5.59 -24.57 52.79
C THR A 37 5.92 -23.36 53.65
N GLY A 38 4.85 -22.98 54.37
CA GLY A 38 4.88 -22.20 55.60
C GLY A 38 3.52 -21.62 55.99
N ASN A 39 2.69 -22.41 56.66
CA ASN A 39 1.47 -22.03 57.39
C ASN A 39 1.73 -21.01 58.51
N SER A 40 0.77 -20.10 58.79
CA SER A 40 0.01 -20.13 60.08
C SER A 40 -0.81 -18.82 60.19
N THR A 41 -2.12 -19.00 60.36
CA THR A 41 -3.04 -18.65 61.46
C THR A 41 -2.86 -17.26 62.06
N SER A 42 -3.84 -16.43 62.18
CA SER A 42 -5.13 -16.39 62.75
C SER A 42 -5.52 -14.96 63.19
N VAL A 43 -6.78 -14.70 63.19
CA VAL A 43 -7.73 -14.13 64.16
C VAL A 43 -8.06 -12.63 64.09
N ASN A 44 -9.34 -12.44 63.79
CA ASN A 44 -10.38 -11.52 64.27
C ASN A 44 -10.06 -10.04 64.58
N SER A 45 -10.82 -9.14 64.03
CA SER A 45 -12.01 -8.59 64.68
C SER A 45 -12.71 -7.52 63.85
N ALA A 46 -14.02 -7.52 64.02
CA ALA A 46 -14.97 -6.66 63.33
C ALA A 46 -14.87 -5.18 63.75
N THR A 47 -15.13 -4.26 62.82
CA THR A 47 -15.93 -3.07 63.16
C THR A 47 -16.60 -2.56 61.87
N LYS A 48 -17.92 -2.42 61.98
CA LYS A 48 -18.80 -1.78 61.00
C LYS A 48 -18.48 -0.30 60.92
N ASN A 49 -18.39 0.23 59.70
CA ASN A 49 -18.89 1.58 59.39
C ASN A 49 -19.22 1.69 57.92
N SER A 50 -20.48 1.98 57.69
CA SER A 50 -21.11 2.35 56.45
C SER A 50 -20.64 3.71 55.98
N ILE A 51 -20.12 3.83 54.77
CA ILE A 51 -20.18 5.08 54.00
C ILE A 51 -20.29 4.69 52.53
N SER A 52 -21.31 5.26 51.90
CA SER A 52 -21.63 5.24 50.49
C SER A 52 -20.43 5.57 49.61
N ALA A 53 -20.10 4.72 48.66
CA ALA A 53 -19.16 5.02 47.60
C ALA A 53 -19.84 4.97 46.21
N ASN A 54 -19.78 6.08 45.57
CA ASN A 54 -20.23 6.41 44.22
C ASN A 54 -19.80 5.37 43.19
N SER A 55 -20.79 4.93 42.42
CA SER A 55 -20.63 4.22 41.15
C SER A 55 -20.23 5.19 40.05
N ALA A 56 -18.94 5.44 39.87
CA ALA A 56 -18.40 6.25 38.78
C ALA A 56 -17.11 5.64 38.19
N GLY A 57 -17.16 4.40 37.74
CA GLY A 57 -15.98 3.73 37.21
C GLY A 57 -16.23 2.68 36.12
N LYS A 58 -17.48 2.46 35.71
CA LYS A 58 -17.81 1.41 34.74
C LYS A 58 -18.35 1.89 33.39
N ASN A 59 -18.59 3.20 33.20
CA ASN A 59 -19.18 3.72 31.93
C ASN A 59 -18.19 4.17 30.86
N SER A 60 -16.90 4.37 31.18
CA SER A 60 -15.96 4.87 30.19
C SER A 60 -15.46 3.82 29.19
N LYS A 61 -15.48 2.53 29.55
CA LYS A 61 -15.10 1.46 28.61
C LYS A 61 -16.22 1.08 27.65
N SER A 62 -17.48 1.13 28.09
CA SER A 62 -18.62 0.84 27.22
C SER A 62 -18.94 1.98 26.26
N GLU A 63 -18.73 3.23 26.64
CA GLU A 63 -18.89 4.38 25.75
C GLU A 63 -17.80 4.47 24.68
N ASN A 64 -16.55 4.12 25.01
CA ASN A 64 -15.47 4.05 24.00
C ASN A 64 -15.70 2.91 23.01
N LEU A 65 -16.14 1.73 23.45
CA LEU A 65 -16.52 0.63 22.55
C LEU A 65 -17.74 0.97 21.69
N ALA A 66 -18.72 1.71 22.23
CA ALA A 66 -19.87 2.16 21.46
C ALA A 66 -19.51 3.22 20.43
N ARG A 67 -18.58 4.14 20.75
CA ARG A 67 -18.06 5.13 19.79
C ARG A 67 -17.20 4.50 18.71
N GLU A 68 -16.34 3.51 19.05
CA GLU A 68 -15.58 2.75 18.06
C GLU A 68 -16.48 1.88 17.16
N ASN A 69 -17.54 1.26 17.70
CA ASN A 69 -18.50 0.49 16.91
C ASN A 69 -19.42 1.38 16.07
N SER A 70 -19.72 2.60 16.51
CA SER A 70 -20.48 3.58 15.73
C SER A 70 -19.64 4.13 14.56
N ALA A 71 -18.35 4.42 14.81
CA ALA A 71 -17.40 4.77 13.76
C ALA A 71 -17.22 3.64 12.74
N ARG A 72 -17.13 2.39 13.19
CA ARG A 72 -17.04 1.20 12.32
C ARG A 72 -18.31 0.93 11.49
N LYS A 73 -19.50 1.23 12.02
CA LYS A 73 -20.76 1.11 11.27
C LYS A 73 -20.90 2.20 10.21
N ASN A 74 -20.41 3.40 10.45
CA ASN A 74 -20.41 4.46 9.45
C ASN A 74 -19.44 4.16 8.29
N PHE A 75 -18.30 3.51 8.54
CA PHE A 75 -17.37 3.07 7.49
C PHE A 75 -17.91 1.96 6.57
N ALA A 76 -18.77 1.07 7.10
CA ALA A 76 -19.38 0.00 6.30
C ALA A 76 -20.56 0.47 5.43
N ASN A 77 -21.23 1.56 5.80
CA ASN A 77 -22.37 2.10 5.05
C ASN A 77 -21.97 3.08 3.94
N GLU A 78 -20.76 3.64 3.95
CA GLU A 78 -20.31 4.58 2.91
C GLU A 78 -19.95 3.88 1.59
N ASN A 79 -19.73 2.57 1.59
CA ASN A 79 -19.45 1.81 0.36
C ASN A 79 -20.72 1.31 -0.39
N SER A 80 -21.90 1.51 0.15
CA SER A 80 -23.18 1.13 -0.48
C SER A 80 -24.20 2.27 -0.61
N ALA A 81 -23.84 3.49 -0.19
CA ALA A 81 -24.71 4.64 -0.37
C ALA A 81 -24.39 5.33 -1.70
N ALA A 82 -25.45 5.50 -2.52
CA ALA A 82 -25.51 6.24 -3.76
C ALA A 82 -24.36 7.23 -3.96
N ALA A 83 -23.68 7.13 -5.11
CA ALA A 83 -22.63 8.02 -5.57
C ALA A 83 -23.01 9.48 -5.30
N ARG A 84 -22.59 10.03 -4.17
CA ARG A 84 -22.53 11.47 -3.99
C ARG A 84 -21.51 11.94 -5.01
N SER A 85 -21.91 12.74 -5.97
CA SER A 85 -21.01 13.39 -6.91
C SER A 85 -19.98 14.18 -6.09
N VAL A 86 -18.71 13.78 -6.20
CA VAL A 86 -17.61 14.50 -5.55
C VAL A 86 -17.56 15.88 -6.21
N PRO A 87 -17.50 16.98 -5.46
CA PRO A 87 -17.42 18.31 -6.05
C PRO A 87 -16.19 18.44 -6.93
N ASP A 88 -16.27 19.18 -8.02
CA ASP A 88 -15.13 19.42 -8.93
C ASP A 88 -13.94 20.03 -8.19
N SER A 89 -14.18 20.78 -7.11
CA SER A 89 -13.16 21.34 -6.22
C SER A 89 -12.32 20.29 -5.46
N GLU A 90 -12.71 19.02 -5.53
CA GLU A 90 -12.03 17.89 -4.91
C GLU A 90 -11.62 16.79 -5.90
N LEU A 91 -11.67 17.08 -7.21
CA LEU A 91 -11.35 16.12 -8.25
C LEU A 91 -10.08 16.49 -9.02
N ILE A 92 -9.33 15.45 -9.37
CA ILE A 92 -8.49 15.46 -10.57
C ILE A 92 -9.16 14.57 -11.58
N SER A 93 -9.52 15.15 -12.72
CA SER A 93 -10.13 14.43 -13.83
C SER A 93 -9.10 14.24 -14.95
N VAL A 94 -9.00 13.03 -15.45
CA VAL A 94 -8.16 12.66 -16.59
C VAL A 94 -9.08 12.18 -17.71
N ARG A 95 -8.89 12.70 -18.92
CA ARG A 95 -9.68 12.32 -20.10
C ARG A 95 -8.75 12.16 -21.30
N ASP A 96 -8.90 11.05 -22.02
CA ASP A 96 -8.16 10.72 -23.24
C ASP A 96 -6.65 10.95 -23.12
N LEU A 97 -6.07 10.58 -21.97
CA LEU A 97 -4.66 10.76 -21.70
C LEU A 97 -3.86 9.69 -22.44
N VAL A 98 -3.03 10.13 -23.37
CA VAL A 98 -2.06 9.29 -24.08
C VAL A 98 -0.68 9.88 -23.91
N LEU A 99 0.30 9.02 -23.59
CA LEU A 99 1.70 9.40 -23.51
C LEU A 99 2.59 8.36 -24.18
N HIS A 100 3.48 8.82 -25.04
CA HIS A 100 4.50 7.99 -25.69
C HIS A 100 5.91 8.44 -25.31
N TYR A 101 6.83 7.48 -25.17
CA TYR A 101 8.27 7.71 -25.21
C TYR A 101 8.82 7.06 -26.48
N GLY A 102 9.13 7.90 -27.45
CA GLY A 102 9.48 7.42 -28.79
C GLY A 102 8.31 6.65 -29.42
N ARG A 103 8.51 5.36 -29.70
CA ARG A 103 7.46 4.48 -30.26
C ARG A 103 6.65 3.71 -29.22
N SER A 104 7.03 3.78 -27.96
CA SER A 104 6.40 3.02 -26.89
C SER A 104 5.28 3.83 -26.26
N GLU A 105 4.07 3.31 -26.25
CA GLU A 105 2.94 3.83 -25.46
C GLU A 105 3.20 3.51 -23.95
N ILE A 106 3.27 4.56 -23.16
CA ILE A 106 3.53 4.46 -21.72
C ILE A 106 2.25 4.55 -20.91
N LEU A 107 1.34 5.44 -21.32
CA LEU A 107 0.03 5.59 -20.70
C LEU A 107 -1.03 5.74 -21.78
N ASN A 108 -2.17 5.09 -21.56
CA ASN A 108 -3.38 5.22 -22.34
C ASN A 108 -4.58 5.09 -21.40
N ILE A 109 -5.06 6.23 -20.93
CA ILE A 109 -6.12 6.32 -19.91
C ILE A 109 -7.28 7.13 -20.49
N PRO A 110 -8.33 6.46 -20.98
CA PRO A 110 -9.50 7.14 -21.54
C PRO A 110 -10.22 8.00 -20.52
N SER A 111 -10.37 7.51 -19.30
CA SER A 111 -11.05 8.24 -18.22
C SER A 111 -10.54 7.78 -16.86
N LEU A 112 -10.28 8.75 -15.97
CA LEU A 112 -9.94 8.49 -14.56
C LEU A 112 -10.33 9.71 -13.73
N ASP A 113 -11.11 9.48 -12.68
CA ASP A 113 -11.45 10.49 -11.69
C ASP A 113 -10.86 10.12 -10.33
N LEU A 114 -10.01 10.99 -9.81
CA LEU A 114 -9.33 10.83 -8.53
C LEU A 114 -9.84 11.88 -7.55
N ASN A 115 -10.42 11.42 -6.47
CA ASN A 115 -10.77 12.30 -5.37
C ASN A 115 -9.49 12.73 -4.64
N THR A 116 -9.32 14.03 -4.48
CA THR A 116 -8.17 14.64 -3.78
C THR A 116 -8.41 14.81 -2.27
N SER A 117 -9.59 14.45 -1.76
CA SER A 117 -9.86 14.32 -0.32
C SER A 117 -9.73 12.86 0.10
N GLY A 118 -8.78 12.53 0.95
CA GLY A 118 -8.57 11.16 1.40
C GLY A 118 -7.27 10.53 0.88
N ILE A 119 -7.14 9.22 1.05
CA ILE A 119 -5.91 8.48 0.69
C ILE A 119 -6.25 7.47 -0.40
N THR A 120 -5.67 7.67 -1.59
CA THR A 120 -5.81 6.77 -2.73
C THR A 120 -4.50 6.04 -2.97
N ALA A 121 -4.54 4.71 -3.01
CA ALA A 121 -3.44 3.87 -3.42
C ALA A 121 -3.41 3.74 -4.95
N LEU A 122 -2.27 4.02 -5.57
CA LEU A 122 -2.00 3.74 -6.97
C LEU A 122 -1.15 2.48 -7.06
N LEU A 123 -1.77 1.39 -7.48
CA LEU A 123 -1.20 0.05 -7.50
C LEU A 123 -0.85 -0.40 -8.93
N GLY A 124 0.08 -1.32 -9.04
CA GLY A 124 0.50 -1.90 -10.31
C GLY A 124 1.95 -2.37 -10.27
N SER A 125 2.31 -3.24 -11.20
CA SER A 125 3.69 -3.76 -11.32
C SER A 125 4.70 -2.64 -11.65
N ASN A 126 5.99 -2.94 -11.47
CA ASN A 126 7.05 -2.05 -11.95
C ASN A 126 6.93 -1.85 -13.46
N GLY A 127 7.13 -0.61 -13.91
CA GLY A 127 6.94 -0.26 -15.31
C GLY A 127 5.49 -0.07 -15.76
N SER A 128 4.50 -0.19 -14.88
CA SER A 128 3.09 0.02 -15.26
C SER A 128 2.71 1.47 -15.58
N GLY A 129 3.59 2.45 -15.28
CA GLY A 129 3.36 3.88 -15.55
C GLY A 129 2.98 4.72 -14.32
N LYS A 130 3.01 4.18 -13.08
CA LYS A 130 2.62 4.89 -11.84
C LYS A 130 3.37 6.21 -11.64
N SER A 131 4.69 6.18 -11.67
CA SER A 131 5.53 7.38 -11.52
C SER A 131 5.28 8.41 -12.61
N THR A 132 5.03 7.94 -13.84
CA THR A 132 4.71 8.80 -14.97
C THR A 132 3.35 9.47 -14.76
N LEU A 133 2.35 8.71 -14.33
CA LEU A 133 1.02 9.26 -14.02
C LEU A 133 1.12 10.29 -12.89
N LEU A 134 1.84 10.02 -11.80
CA LEU A 134 2.03 10.99 -10.71
C LEU A 134 2.71 12.29 -11.19
N ARG A 135 3.70 12.22 -12.11
CA ARG A 135 4.31 13.43 -12.70
C ARG A 135 3.34 14.22 -13.55
N ILE A 136 2.46 13.55 -14.29
CA ILE A 136 1.41 14.20 -15.07
C ILE A 136 0.39 14.88 -14.15
N LEU A 137 -0.07 14.19 -13.10
CA LEU A 137 -0.99 14.75 -12.11
C LEU A 137 -0.37 15.93 -11.33
N ALA A 138 0.96 15.96 -11.21
CA ALA A 138 1.71 17.09 -10.65
C ALA A 138 1.95 18.22 -11.66
N PHE A 139 1.50 18.10 -12.91
CA PHE A 139 1.76 19.03 -14.01
C PHE A 139 3.26 19.25 -14.30
N LEU A 140 4.11 18.28 -13.94
CA LEU A 140 5.55 18.29 -14.27
C LEU A 140 5.86 17.63 -15.60
N GLN A 141 4.94 16.85 -16.12
CA GLN A 141 5.03 16.20 -17.42
C GLN A 141 3.72 16.42 -18.19
N ARG A 142 3.82 16.90 -19.41
CA ARG A 142 2.66 17.11 -20.27
C ARG A 142 2.37 15.84 -21.08
N PRO A 143 1.15 15.32 -21.04
CA PRO A 143 0.68 14.30 -21.97
C PRO A 143 0.37 14.92 -23.33
N SER A 144 -0.04 14.11 -24.29
CA SER A 144 -0.60 14.60 -25.54
C SER A 144 -1.97 15.24 -25.29
N GLY A 145 -2.08 16.55 -25.54
CA GLY A 145 -3.32 17.32 -25.31
C GLY A 145 -3.55 17.76 -23.85
N ASP A 146 -4.65 18.46 -23.62
CA ASP A 146 -5.08 18.98 -22.32
C ASP A 146 -5.94 17.94 -21.59
N SER A 147 -5.33 16.81 -21.25
CA SER A 147 -6.01 15.62 -20.73
C SER A 147 -6.29 15.68 -19.23
N VAL A 148 -5.74 16.65 -18.49
CA VAL A 148 -5.84 16.70 -17.02
C VAL A 148 -6.49 17.99 -16.56
N GLU A 149 -7.49 17.83 -15.72
CA GLU A 149 -8.19 18.93 -15.03
C GLU A 149 -8.00 18.79 -13.53
N LEU A 150 -7.50 19.84 -12.90
CA LEU A 150 -7.27 19.92 -11.47
C LEU A 150 -8.27 20.89 -10.84
N TRP A 151 -9.15 20.37 -9.98
CA TRP A 151 -10.15 21.19 -9.26
C TRP A 151 -10.95 22.10 -10.19
N GLY A 152 -11.43 21.57 -11.34
CA GLY A 152 -12.15 22.32 -12.36
C GLY A 152 -11.29 23.19 -13.28
N GLN A 153 -9.96 23.12 -13.18
CA GLN A 153 -9.04 23.95 -13.97
C GLN A 153 -8.17 23.08 -14.90
N ARG A 154 -8.32 23.25 -16.22
CA ARG A 154 -7.45 22.62 -17.24
C ARG A 154 -6.07 23.27 -17.31
N ALA A 155 -5.99 24.57 -17.05
CA ALA A 155 -4.75 25.32 -16.97
C ALA A 155 -4.62 25.95 -15.58
N PRO A 156 -4.26 25.16 -14.56
CA PRO A 156 -4.19 25.66 -13.18
C PRO A 156 -3.12 26.71 -13.02
N SER A 157 -3.44 27.75 -12.25
CA SER A 157 -2.53 28.82 -11.92
C SER A 157 -1.32 28.31 -11.13
N LEU A 158 -0.22 29.06 -11.13
CA LEU A 158 0.93 28.72 -10.27
C LEU A 158 0.56 28.65 -8.79
N GLN A 159 -0.40 29.44 -8.35
CA GLN A 159 -0.91 29.41 -6.98
C GLN A 159 -1.66 28.09 -6.71
N THR A 160 -2.46 27.59 -7.66
CA THR A 160 -3.13 26.29 -7.58
C THR A 160 -2.11 25.16 -7.58
N LEU A 161 -1.13 25.18 -8.48
CA LEU A 161 -0.06 24.15 -8.55
C LEU A 161 0.78 24.08 -7.27
N ARG A 162 1.00 25.21 -6.61
CA ARG A 162 1.67 25.24 -5.30
C ARG A 162 0.89 24.51 -4.21
N GLN A 163 -0.37 24.16 -4.41
CA GLN A 163 -1.13 23.35 -3.45
C GLN A 163 -0.90 21.83 -3.64
N ILE A 164 -0.11 21.43 -4.63
CA ILE A 164 0.33 20.04 -4.83
C ILE A 164 1.76 19.90 -4.32
N CYS A 165 2.08 18.77 -3.72
CA CYS A 165 3.43 18.37 -3.36
C CYS A 165 3.72 16.97 -3.92
N LEU A 166 4.76 16.83 -4.75
CA LEU A 166 5.23 15.55 -5.26
C LEU A 166 6.50 15.12 -4.51
N LEU A 167 6.48 13.92 -3.94
CA LEU A 167 7.67 13.23 -3.43
C LEU A 167 8.07 12.15 -4.44
N LEU A 168 9.31 12.24 -4.92
CA LEU A 168 9.89 11.27 -5.85
C LEU A 168 10.43 10.04 -5.11
N PRO A 169 10.55 8.86 -5.78
CA PRO A 169 11.06 7.64 -5.16
C PRO A 169 12.52 7.75 -4.70
N GLU A 170 13.32 8.53 -5.43
CA GLU A 170 14.67 8.92 -5.06
C GLU A 170 14.67 10.42 -4.75
N PRO A 171 14.55 10.81 -3.47
CA PRO A 171 14.44 12.21 -3.12
C PRO A 171 15.77 12.94 -3.32
N VAL A 172 15.68 14.09 -3.97
CA VAL A 172 16.81 14.95 -4.22
C VAL A 172 16.72 16.18 -3.31
N LEU A 173 17.70 16.32 -2.42
CA LEU A 173 17.88 17.54 -1.66
C LEU A 173 18.78 18.52 -2.43
N LEU A 174 18.49 19.80 -2.31
CA LEU A 174 19.39 20.83 -2.85
C LEU A 174 20.74 20.74 -2.12
N LYS A 175 21.84 21.02 -2.84
CA LYS A 175 23.22 20.98 -2.32
C LYS A 175 23.47 22.05 -1.25
N ARG A 176 22.73 21.98 -0.15
CA ARG A 176 22.71 22.91 0.99
C ARG A 176 22.51 22.13 2.28
N SER A 177 22.44 22.86 3.42
CA SER A 177 21.98 22.26 4.68
C SER A 177 20.49 21.90 4.62
N VAL A 178 20.08 20.98 5.50
CA VAL A 178 18.66 20.62 5.66
C VAL A 178 17.80 21.84 5.98
N GLU A 179 18.27 22.70 6.89
CA GLU A 179 17.58 23.96 7.22
C GLU A 179 17.34 24.83 5.99
N GLN A 180 18.37 25.02 5.14
CA GLN A 180 18.24 25.80 3.92
C GLN A 180 17.27 25.17 2.89
N ASN A 181 17.15 23.84 2.88
CA ASN A 181 16.14 23.15 2.08
C ASN A 181 14.73 23.46 2.59
N PHE A 182 14.49 23.42 3.92
CA PHE A 182 13.20 23.83 4.52
C PHE A 182 12.90 25.30 4.25
N LYS A 183 13.86 26.20 4.47
CA LYS A 183 13.67 27.64 4.19
C LYS A 183 13.29 27.89 2.74
N PHE A 184 13.93 27.21 1.79
CA PHE A 184 13.60 27.31 0.38
C PHE A 184 12.18 26.84 0.08
N ALA A 185 11.79 25.66 0.58
CA ALA A 185 10.47 25.10 0.37
C ALA A 185 9.37 25.99 0.96
N LEU A 186 9.53 26.46 2.20
CA LEU A 186 8.56 27.32 2.86
C LEU A 186 8.48 28.72 2.25
N LYS A 187 9.62 29.28 1.83
CA LYS A 187 9.64 30.58 1.13
C LYS A 187 8.85 30.52 -0.18
N SER A 188 8.95 29.41 -0.94
CA SER A 188 8.20 29.24 -2.20
C SER A 188 6.68 29.20 -1.98
N ARG A 189 6.23 28.90 -0.76
CA ARG A 189 4.83 28.84 -0.33
C ARG A 189 4.37 30.11 0.41
N GLY A 190 5.26 31.08 0.64
CA GLY A 190 4.95 32.25 1.46
C GLY A 190 4.81 31.94 2.95
N ALA A 191 5.30 30.79 3.42
CA ALA A 191 5.11 30.30 4.79
C ALA A 191 6.39 30.36 5.64
N LEU A 192 7.35 31.22 5.28
CA LEU A 192 8.63 31.32 5.99
C LEU A 192 8.47 31.81 7.43
N ALA A 193 7.45 32.63 7.71
CA ALA A 193 7.15 33.10 9.06
C ALA A 193 6.74 31.95 10.03
N GLU A 194 6.25 30.84 9.51
CA GLU A 194 5.84 29.65 10.27
C GLU A 194 6.94 28.58 10.29
N PHE A 195 8.19 28.97 10.03
CA PHE A 195 9.31 28.01 9.85
C PHE A 195 9.45 27.06 11.04
N ASP A 196 9.57 27.59 12.25
CA ASP A 196 9.85 26.78 13.43
C ASP A 196 8.71 25.80 13.72
N GLU A 197 7.47 26.27 13.72
CA GLU A 197 6.29 25.41 13.94
C GLU A 197 6.20 24.28 12.93
N ARG A 198 6.27 24.60 11.62
CA ARG A 198 6.11 23.62 10.56
C ARG A 198 7.25 22.62 10.48
N VAL A 199 8.47 23.08 10.76
CA VAL A 199 9.66 22.22 10.73
C VAL A 199 9.68 21.28 11.92
N ASP A 200 9.37 21.76 13.12
CA ASP A 200 9.31 20.92 14.32
C ASP A 200 8.25 19.83 14.21
N GLU A 201 7.06 20.20 13.75
CA GLU A 201 5.99 19.23 13.49
C GLU A 201 6.44 18.17 12.47
N ALA A 202 6.98 18.60 11.34
CA ALA A 202 7.36 17.69 10.25
C ALA A 202 8.53 16.76 10.64
N LEU A 203 9.53 17.26 11.35
CA LEU A 203 10.63 16.45 11.87
C LEU A 203 10.11 15.43 12.90
N GLY A 204 9.28 15.87 13.85
CA GLY A 204 8.68 14.98 14.83
C GLY A 204 7.85 13.86 14.20
N LEU A 205 7.03 14.17 13.19
CA LEU A 205 6.24 13.19 12.45
C LEU A 205 7.08 12.15 11.71
N THR A 206 8.32 12.49 11.32
CA THR A 206 9.25 11.58 10.64
C THR A 206 10.29 10.96 11.58
N GLY A 207 10.16 11.19 12.90
CA GLY A 207 11.07 10.66 13.91
C GLY A 207 12.47 11.24 13.80
N LEU A 208 12.58 12.52 13.46
CA LEU A 208 13.81 13.31 13.39
C LEU A 208 13.69 14.47 14.38
N ASP A 209 14.82 15.11 14.69
CA ASP A 209 14.92 16.28 15.55
C ASP A 209 15.70 17.41 14.89
N ARG A 210 15.78 18.56 15.56
CA ARG A 210 16.46 19.77 15.04
C ARG A 210 17.95 19.60 14.80
N SER A 211 18.62 18.59 15.37
CA SER A 211 20.05 18.33 15.12
C SER A 211 20.36 18.05 13.65
N PHE A 212 19.34 17.58 12.91
CA PHE A 212 19.47 17.35 11.48
C PHE A 212 19.53 18.62 10.64
N LEU A 213 19.05 19.76 11.14
CA LEU A 213 18.94 21.01 10.37
C LEU A 213 20.31 21.53 9.90
N SER A 214 21.36 21.35 10.70
CA SER A 214 22.72 21.77 10.34
C SER A 214 23.41 20.86 9.33
N LYS A 215 22.96 19.61 9.20
CA LYS A 215 23.56 18.62 8.30
C LYS A 215 23.40 19.03 6.84
N LYS A 216 24.43 18.75 6.04
CA LYS A 216 24.41 18.91 4.59
C LYS A 216 23.85 17.65 3.94
N HIS A 217 23.35 17.79 2.72
CA HIS A 217 22.71 16.69 1.98
C HIS A 217 23.57 15.42 1.86
N PHE A 218 24.90 15.57 1.77
CA PHE A 218 25.83 14.43 1.64
C PHE A 218 26.19 13.78 2.99
N GLU A 219 25.78 14.34 4.10
CA GLU A 219 26.03 13.81 5.46
C GLU A 219 24.88 12.91 5.92
N LEU A 220 23.87 12.71 5.06
CA LEU A 220 22.69 11.92 5.35
C LEU A 220 22.80 10.53 4.72
N SER A 221 22.41 9.49 5.46
CA SER A 221 22.17 8.17 4.87
C SER A 221 20.95 8.20 3.94
N SER A 222 20.78 7.18 3.09
CA SER A 222 19.61 7.08 2.20
C SER A 222 18.29 7.16 2.95
N GLY A 223 18.14 6.40 4.05
CA GLY A 223 16.94 6.44 4.89
C GLY A 223 16.74 7.78 5.59
N GLN A 224 17.83 8.48 6.01
CA GLN A 224 17.72 9.84 6.56
C GLN A 224 17.31 10.84 5.48
N THR A 225 17.86 10.72 4.28
CA THR A 225 17.46 11.56 3.14
C THR A 225 15.98 11.37 2.81
N GLN A 226 15.50 10.14 2.80
CA GLN A 226 14.08 9.83 2.58
C GLN A 226 13.18 10.47 3.65
N ARG A 227 13.58 10.35 4.92
CA ARG A 227 12.83 10.93 6.05
C ARG A 227 12.84 12.46 6.02
N ILE A 228 13.97 13.10 5.71
CA ILE A 228 14.07 14.55 5.53
C ILE A 228 13.23 15.03 4.34
N ALA A 229 13.27 14.33 3.20
CA ALA A 229 12.48 14.72 2.03
C ALA A 229 10.97 14.59 2.30
N PHE A 230 10.56 13.57 3.04
CA PHE A 230 9.17 13.45 3.45
C PHE A 230 8.79 14.54 4.46
N ALA A 231 9.64 14.85 5.44
CA ALA A 231 9.43 15.99 6.35
C ALA A 231 9.31 17.33 5.59
N LEU A 232 10.17 17.55 4.59
CA LEU A 232 10.08 18.71 3.69
C LEU A 232 8.75 18.78 2.94
N ALA A 233 8.24 17.64 2.49
CA ALA A 233 6.92 17.58 1.86
C ALA A 233 5.83 17.97 2.86
N LEU A 234 5.81 17.37 4.06
CA LEU A 234 4.80 17.62 5.08
C LEU A 234 4.80 19.08 5.57
N ALA A 235 5.98 19.68 5.80
CA ALA A 235 6.12 21.08 6.24
C ALA A 235 5.47 22.09 5.28
N GLN A 236 5.31 21.73 4.02
CA GLN A 236 4.66 22.58 3.03
C GLN A 236 3.15 22.70 3.23
N ARG A 237 2.51 21.82 4.02
CA ARG A 237 1.05 21.77 4.27
C ARG A 237 0.25 21.92 2.96
N ALA A 238 0.58 21.06 1.97
CA ALA A 238 -0.09 21.05 0.68
C ALA A 238 -1.52 20.50 0.81
N LYS A 239 -2.43 20.91 -0.10
CA LYS A 239 -3.79 20.35 -0.19
C LYS A 239 -3.78 18.91 -0.73
N LEU A 240 -2.81 18.61 -1.62
CA LEU A 240 -2.65 17.27 -2.21
C LEU A 240 -1.19 16.84 -2.21
N TYR A 241 -0.95 15.63 -1.73
CA TYR A 241 0.35 14.97 -1.78
C TYR A 241 0.32 13.82 -2.78
N LEU A 242 1.27 13.82 -3.69
CA LEU A 242 1.56 12.76 -4.63
C LEU A 242 2.85 12.09 -4.16
N LEU A 243 2.77 10.84 -3.69
CA LEU A 243 3.92 10.16 -3.12
C LEU A 243 4.29 8.96 -3.99
N ASP A 244 5.51 8.96 -4.51
CA ASP A 244 6.03 7.87 -5.34
C ASP A 244 7.03 7.05 -4.51
N GLU A 245 6.66 5.82 -4.18
CA GLU A 245 7.43 4.86 -3.37
C GLU A 245 8.00 5.48 -2.07
N PRO A 246 7.17 6.13 -1.22
CA PRO A 246 7.67 6.94 -0.10
C PRO A 246 8.41 6.11 0.96
N THR A 247 8.18 4.80 1.01
CA THR A 247 8.79 3.88 1.99
C THR A 247 10.05 3.18 1.50
N ASN A 248 10.52 3.49 0.28
CA ASN A 248 11.77 2.96 -0.22
C ASN A 248 12.93 3.29 0.73
N SER A 249 13.82 2.32 0.94
CA SER A 249 14.99 2.46 1.82
C SER A 249 14.69 2.70 3.31
N LEU A 250 13.43 2.48 3.74
CA LEU A 250 13.02 2.60 5.13
C LEU A 250 12.87 1.22 5.78
N ASP A 251 13.19 1.17 7.06
CA ASP A 251 12.86 0.03 7.90
C ASP A 251 11.35 0.01 8.26
N LEU A 252 10.91 -1.08 8.88
CA LEU A 252 9.51 -1.24 9.28
C LEU A 252 9.06 -0.17 10.29
N ALA A 253 9.95 0.29 11.17
CA ALA A 253 9.62 1.31 12.18
C ALA A 253 9.38 2.66 11.52
N ALA A 254 10.25 3.09 10.61
CA ALA A 254 10.11 4.32 9.84
C ALA A 254 8.89 4.28 8.91
N SER A 255 8.63 3.14 8.26
CA SER A 255 7.41 2.97 7.42
C SER A 255 6.12 3.14 8.24
N LYS A 256 6.08 2.65 9.49
CA LYS A 256 4.96 2.88 10.41
C LYS A 256 4.82 4.35 10.82
N LEU A 257 5.94 5.06 11.02
CA LEU A 257 5.91 6.51 11.29
C LEU A 257 5.31 7.27 10.11
N PHE A 258 5.70 6.93 8.87
CA PHE A 258 5.14 7.55 7.67
C PHE A 258 3.63 7.33 7.56
N ALA A 259 3.15 6.11 7.83
CA ALA A 259 1.73 5.84 7.87
C ALA A 259 0.99 6.73 8.89
N ARG A 260 1.52 6.85 10.10
CA ARG A 260 0.96 7.72 11.14
C ARG A 260 0.99 9.19 10.74
N ALA A 261 2.09 9.66 10.14
CA ALA A 261 2.24 11.02 9.67
C ALA A 261 1.21 11.36 8.58
N ILE A 262 0.97 10.46 7.61
CA ILE A 262 -0.05 10.63 6.58
C ILE A 262 -1.45 10.75 7.19
N LEU A 263 -1.79 9.86 8.13
CA LEU A 263 -3.09 9.89 8.82
C LEU A 263 -3.25 11.16 9.68
N PHE A 264 -2.18 11.60 10.37
CA PHE A 264 -2.17 12.83 11.12
C PHE A 264 -2.40 14.05 10.22
N MET A 265 -1.62 14.18 9.14
CA MET A 265 -1.74 15.30 8.20
C MET A 265 -3.14 15.39 7.61
N ARG A 266 -3.70 14.23 7.19
CA ARG A 266 -5.07 14.17 6.69
C ARG A 266 -6.08 14.67 7.71
N SER A 267 -6.01 14.20 8.96
CA SER A 267 -6.97 14.56 10.00
C SER A 267 -6.84 16.01 10.47
N ARG A 268 -5.62 16.55 10.46
CA ARG A 268 -5.31 17.89 10.96
C ARG A 268 -5.51 18.99 9.93
N TYR A 269 -5.18 18.72 8.65
CA TYR A 269 -5.12 19.72 7.59
C TYR A 269 -6.09 19.46 6.43
N ASP A 270 -6.93 18.43 6.54
CA ASP A 270 -7.90 18.02 5.51
C ASP A 270 -7.27 17.90 4.11
N CYS A 271 -6.06 17.33 4.06
CA CYS A 271 -5.31 17.14 2.83
C CYS A 271 -5.50 15.72 2.28
N GLY A 272 -5.34 15.57 0.96
CA GLY A 272 -5.41 14.27 0.31
C GLY A 272 -4.05 13.71 -0.07
N PHE A 273 -4.03 12.39 -0.32
CA PHE A 273 -2.85 11.66 -0.72
C PHE A 273 -3.15 10.72 -1.88
N ILE A 274 -2.32 10.73 -2.91
CA ILE A 274 -2.27 9.69 -3.94
C ILE A 274 -0.89 9.07 -3.85
N ILE A 275 -0.83 7.78 -3.49
CA ILE A 275 0.41 7.11 -3.11
C ILE A 275 0.64 5.91 -4.03
N ALA A 276 1.71 5.94 -4.80
CA ALA A 276 2.21 4.79 -5.53
C ALA A 276 3.21 4.02 -4.64
N SER A 277 2.99 2.73 -4.44
CA SER A 277 3.94 1.85 -3.79
C SER A 277 3.71 0.40 -4.21
N HIS A 278 4.77 -0.39 -4.14
CA HIS A 278 4.71 -1.84 -4.31
C HIS A 278 4.45 -2.56 -2.96
N ASP A 279 4.56 -1.87 -1.82
CA ASP A 279 4.18 -2.41 -0.50
C ASP A 279 2.67 -2.29 -0.28
N GLU A 280 1.93 -3.21 -0.92
CA GLU A 280 0.48 -3.28 -0.81
C GLU A 280 0.00 -3.43 0.64
N LYS A 281 0.77 -4.14 1.48
CA LYS A 281 0.41 -4.35 2.87
C LYS A 281 0.45 -3.05 3.66
N TRP A 282 1.47 -2.22 3.43
CA TRP A 282 1.59 -0.91 4.04
C TRP A 282 0.50 0.03 3.54
N LEU A 283 0.28 0.09 2.22
CA LEU A 283 -0.80 0.90 1.63
C LEU A 283 -2.18 0.48 2.11
N SER A 284 -2.46 -0.82 2.21
CA SER A 284 -3.76 -1.32 2.66
C SER A 284 -4.13 -0.91 4.08
N ALA A 285 -3.14 -0.58 4.90
CA ALA A 285 -3.37 -0.11 6.27
C ALA A 285 -3.87 1.35 6.35
N ILE A 286 -3.64 2.15 5.31
CA ILE A 286 -3.94 3.59 5.32
C ILE A 286 -4.86 4.06 4.18
N ALA A 287 -4.83 3.40 3.02
CA ALA A 287 -5.61 3.82 1.86
C ALA A 287 -7.11 3.47 2.01
N GLN A 288 -7.95 4.35 1.51
CA GLN A 288 -9.41 4.19 1.47
C GLN A 288 -9.89 3.74 0.10
N ARG A 289 -9.13 4.04 -0.94
CA ARG A 289 -9.42 3.74 -2.34
C ARG A 289 -8.18 3.18 -3.01
N SER A 290 -8.39 2.40 -4.07
CA SER A 290 -7.32 1.84 -4.87
C SER A 290 -7.61 2.05 -6.34
N VAL A 291 -6.57 2.42 -7.08
CA VAL A 291 -6.57 2.49 -8.54
C VAL A 291 -5.48 1.54 -9.04
N PHE A 292 -5.84 0.67 -9.95
CA PHE A 292 -4.92 -0.32 -10.50
C PHE A 292 -4.46 0.10 -11.89
N LEU A 293 -3.15 0.13 -12.08
CA LEU A 293 -2.51 0.47 -13.35
C LEU A 293 -1.73 -0.74 -13.88
N HIS A 294 -2.05 -1.16 -15.09
CA HIS A 294 -1.35 -2.23 -15.78
C HIS A 294 -0.99 -1.83 -17.21
N ARG A 295 0.30 -1.87 -17.55
CA ARG A 295 0.81 -1.49 -18.88
C ARG A 295 0.22 -0.16 -19.40
N GLY A 296 0.20 0.86 -18.55
CA GLY A 296 -0.28 2.18 -18.90
C GLY A 296 -1.80 2.38 -18.92
N LYS A 297 -2.59 1.35 -18.62
CA LYS A 297 -4.05 1.39 -18.63
C LYS A 297 -4.62 1.21 -17.23
N ILE A 298 -5.73 1.88 -16.94
CA ILE A 298 -6.48 1.68 -15.70
C ILE A 298 -7.24 0.36 -15.79
N CYS A 299 -7.18 -0.42 -14.73
CA CYS A 299 -7.83 -1.72 -14.62
C CYS A 299 -8.89 -1.70 -13.52
N GLU A 300 -9.99 -2.42 -13.74
CA GLU A 300 -11.08 -2.53 -12.76
C GLU A 300 -10.65 -3.25 -11.48
N PHE A 301 -9.66 -4.12 -11.59
CA PHE A 301 -9.14 -4.91 -10.47
C PHE A 301 -7.65 -5.18 -10.63
N GLU A 302 -7.04 -5.64 -9.57
CA GLU A 302 -5.63 -6.02 -9.56
C GLU A 302 -5.40 -7.36 -10.23
N TYR A 303 -4.54 -7.40 -11.26
CA TYR A 303 -4.19 -8.61 -11.99
C TYR A 303 -3.23 -9.49 -11.17
N LYS A 304 -3.76 -10.13 -10.13
CA LYS A 304 -3.01 -11.07 -9.27
C LYS A 304 -3.22 -12.54 -9.63
N ASN A 305 -4.34 -12.87 -10.28
CA ASN A 305 -4.69 -14.20 -10.75
C ASN A 305 -4.57 -14.21 -12.27
N ILE A 306 -3.35 -14.38 -12.80
CA ILE A 306 -3.10 -14.45 -14.24
C ILE A 306 -2.73 -15.89 -14.58
N PHE A 307 -3.40 -16.46 -15.56
CA PHE A 307 -3.21 -17.83 -16.02
C PHE A 307 -3.04 -17.88 -17.54
N ASP A 308 -2.22 -18.81 -18.01
CA ASP A 308 -2.10 -19.10 -19.42
C ASP A 308 -3.31 -19.90 -19.90
N VAL A 309 -3.77 -19.64 -21.12
CA VAL A 309 -4.87 -20.34 -21.77
C VAL A 309 -4.33 -21.17 -22.92
N GLN A 310 -4.73 -22.42 -22.98
CA GLN A 310 -4.39 -23.33 -24.07
C GLN A 310 -5.67 -23.88 -24.66
N ASN A 311 -5.91 -23.64 -25.96
CA ASN A 311 -7.08 -24.11 -26.70
C ASN A 311 -8.43 -23.76 -26.01
N GLY A 312 -8.55 -22.56 -25.46
CA GLY A 312 -9.76 -22.11 -24.75
C GLY A 312 -9.95 -22.76 -23.38
N ILE A 313 -8.94 -23.44 -22.85
CA ILE A 313 -8.98 -24.10 -21.55
C ILE A 313 -8.03 -23.38 -20.60
N LEU A 314 -8.54 -23.03 -19.44
CA LEU A 314 -7.80 -22.52 -18.30
C LEU A 314 -7.56 -23.64 -17.31
N LYS A 315 -6.29 -23.98 -17.04
CA LYS A 315 -5.91 -25.11 -16.20
C LYS A 315 -5.41 -24.59 -14.83
N PHE A 316 -6.04 -25.06 -13.75
CA PHE A 316 -5.59 -24.78 -12.37
C PHE A 316 -4.72 -25.90 -11.81
N SER A 317 -4.98 -27.14 -12.20
CA SER A 317 -4.18 -28.33 -11.88
C SER A 317 -4.41 -29.39 -12.94
N ASP A 318 -3.78 -30.57 -12.81
CA ASP A 318 -4.01 -31.67 -13.73
C ASP A 318 -5.46 -32.21 -13.69
N GLU A 319 -6.13 -32.05 -12.55
CA GLU A 319 -7.51 -32.50 -12.32
C GLU A 319 -8.56 -31.40 -12.51
N ILE A 320 -8.15 -30.10 -12.43
CA ILE A 320 -9.08 -28.96 -12.42
C ILE A 320 -8.79 -28.05 -13.58
N SER A 321 -9.73 -28.01 -14.51
CA SER A 321 -9.70 -27.10 -15.67
C SER A 321 -11.06 -26.47 -15.91
N LEU A 322 -11.06 -25.31 -16.56
CA LEU A 322 -12.26 -24.57 -16.93
C LEU A 322 -12.25 -24.27 -18.42
N CYS A 323 -13.31 -24.68 -19.13
CA CYS A 323 -13.54 -24.24 -20.49
C CYS A 323 -14.05 -22.82 -20.51
N LEU A 324 -13.40 -21.96 -21.28
CA LEU A 324 -13.75 -20.54 -21.42
C LEU A 324 -14.80 -20.34 -22.51
N GLU A 325 -15.63 -19.32 -22.36
CA GLU A 325 -16.58 -18.88 -23.38
C GLU A 325 -15.85 -18.44 -24.67
N GLU A 326 -16.53 -18.50 -25.82
CA GLU A 326 -15.93 -18.19 -27.13
C GLU A 326 -15.19 -16.84 -27.17
N GLY A 327 -15.72 -15.82 -26.49
CA GLY A 327 -15.11 -14.48 -26.41
C GLY A 327 -13.76 -14.45 -25.70
N LEU A 328 -13.51 -15.37 -24.80
CA LEU A 328 -12.28 -15.47 -24.00
C LEU A 328 -11.34 -16.59 -24.47
N ALA A 329 -11.86 -17.54 -25.24
CA ALA A 329 -11.12 -18.72 -25.70
C ALA A 329 -9.91 -18.37 -26.59
N ARG A 330 -9.92 -17.20 -27.23
CA ARG A 330 -8.83 -16.69 -28.10
C ARG A 330 -7.74 -15.97 -27.34
N ALA A 331 -7.96 -15.59 -26.07
CA ALA A 331 -6.95 -14.92 -25.26
C ALA A 331 -5.79 -15.87 -24.95
N ARG A 332 -4.56 -15.37 -24.94
CA ARG A 332 -3.39 -16.15 -24.53
C ARG A 332 -3.29 -16.27 -23.01
N LYS A 333 -3.78 -15.26 -22.31
CA LYS A 333 -3.82 -15.20 -20.84
C LYS A 333 -5.16 -14.69 -20.38
N ILE A 334 -5.57 -15.16 -19.20
CA ILE A 334 -6.77 -14.69 -18.51
C ILE A 334 -6.37 -14.13 -17.17
N ALA A 335 -6.91 -12.96 -16.84
CA ALA A 335 -6.92 -12.42 -15.48
C ALA A 335 -8.25 -12.72 -14.82
N ILE A 336 -8.23 -13.25 -13.60
CA ILE A 336 -9.43 -13.51 -12.80
C ILE A 336 -9.59 -12.44 -11.74
N ASN A 337 -10.75 -11.79 -11.70
CA ASN A 337 -11.08 -10.80 -10.70
C ASN A 337 -11.20 -11.43 -9.31
N PRO A 338 -10.30 -11.07 -8.36
CA PRO A 338 -10.33 -11.69 -7.03
C PRO A 338 -11.63 -11.45 -6.25
N SER A 339 -12.34 -10.36 -6.53
CA SER A 339 -13.59 -10.01 -5.84
C SER A 339 -14.82 -10.73 -6.39
N LYS A 340 -14.71 -11.34 -7.58
CA LYS A 340 -15.77 -12.13 -8.23
C LYS A 340 -15.57 -13.63 -8.07
N ILE A 341 -14.81 -14.03 -7.06
CA ILE A 341 -14.63 -15.43 -6.68
C ILE A 341 -15.56 -15.74 -5.51
N LEU A 342 -16.53 -16.60 -5.75
CA LEU A 342 -17.44 -17.09 -4.71
C LEU A 342 -16.75 -18.11 -3.81
N LEU A 343 -16.99 -18.05 -2.51
CA LEU A 343 -16.43 -18.99 -1.53
C LEU A 343 -17.52 -19.59 -0.66
N SER A 344 -17.44 -20.90 -0.45
CA SER A 344 -18.33 -21.66 0.43
C SER A 344 -17.59 -22.76 1.18
N LYS A 345 -18.09 -23.14 2.34
CA LYS A 345 -17.67 -24.34 3.08
C LYS A 345 -18.36 -25.62 2.58
N SER A 346 -19.48 -25.45 1.89
CA SER A 346 -20.25 -26.54 1.30
C SER A 346 -20.19 -26.46 -0.23
N PRO A 347 -20.24 -27.59 -0.95
CA PRO A 347 -20.30 -27.58 -2.39
C PRO A 347 -21.54 -26.85 -2.89
N PHE A 348 -21.44 -26.22 -4.04
CA PHE A 348 -22.51 -25.53 -4.76
C PHE A 348 -22.37 -25.78 -6.26
N GLU A 349 -23.34 -25.37 -7.04
CA GLU A 349 -23.36 -25.61 -8.49
C GLU A 349 -22.13 -24.93 -9.15
N ARG A 350 -21.45 -25.65 -10.03
CA ARG A 350 -20.24 -25.19 -10.76
C ARG A 350 -19.10 -24.72 -9.86
N CYS A 351 -18.93 -25.38 -8.69
CA CYS A 351 -17.80 -25.09 -7.81
C CYS A 351 -16.64 -26.05 -8.03
N PHE A 352 -15.46 -25.58 -7.66
CA PHE A 352 -14.22 -26.34 -7.56
C PHE A 352 -13.82 -26.47 -6.10
N ALA A 353 -13.04 -27.50 -5.77
CA ALA A 353 -12.51 -27.67 -4.42
C ALA A 353 -11.06 -27.16 -4.34
N GLY A 354 -10.70 -26.61 -3.20
CA GLY A 354 -9.35 -26.16 -2.89
C GLY A 354 -9.08 -26.21 -1.40
N ILE A 355 -7.82 -25.96 -1.01
CA ILE A 355 -7.40 -25.86 0.39
C ILE A 355 -7.14 -24.40 0.71
N LEU A 356 -7.75 -23.90 1.76
CA LEU A 356 -7.49 -22.55 2.23
C LEU A 356 -6.06 -22.45 2.75
N HIS A 357 -5.20 -21.70 2.06
CA HIS A 357 -3.79 -21.55 2.40
C HIS A 357 -3.57 -20.47 3.45
N SER A 358 -4.19 -19.29 3.30
CA SER A 358 -4.03 -18.17 4.25
C SER A 358 -5.16 -17.16 4.15
N VAL A 359 -5.40 -16.47 5.26
CA VAL A 359 -6.37 -15.36 5.37
C VAL A 359 -5.66 -14.13 5.93
N SER A 360 -5.72 -13.02 5.22
CA SER A 360 -5.15 -11.73 5.65
C SER A 360 -6.14 -10.60 5.44
N LEU A 361 -6.03 -9.55 6.24
CA LEU A 361 -6.79 -8.31 6.04
C LEU A 361 -6.23 -7.56 4.84
N GLN A 362 -7.12 -6.96 4.07
CA GLN A 362 -6.82 -6.09 2.95
C GLN A 362 -7.63 -4.78 3.10
N TYR A 363 -7.57 -3.87 2.14
CA TYR A 363 -8.22 -2.56 2.15
C TYR A 363 -9.64 -2.57 2.74
N GLY A 364 -9.97 -1.62 3.59
CA GLY A 364 -11.32 -1.32 4.01
C GLY A 364 -12.08 -2.44 4.72
N SER A 365 -11.44 -3.32 5.49
CA SER A 365 -12.01 -4.51 6.14
C SER A 365 -12.25 -5.74 5.25
N SER A 366 -11.87 -5.70 3.98
CA SER A 366 -11.90 -6.89 3.11
C SER A 366 -10.85 -7.92 3.53
N LEU A 367 -11.11 -9.19 3.23
CA LEU A 367 -10.18 -10.28 3.44
C LEU A 367 -9.56 -10.70 2.11
N LEU A 368 -8.24 -10.86 2.09
CA LEU A 368 -7.53 -11.59 1.07
C LEU A 368 -7.40 -13.04 1.51
N ILE A 369 -8.06 -13.93 0.81
CA ILE A 369 -8.00 -15.38 1.00
C ILE A 369 -7.18 -15.97 -0.13
N LYS A 370 -6.18 -16.79 0.20
CA LYS A 370 -5.41 -17.55 -0.77
C LYS A 370 -5.86 -19.00 -0.71
N ILE A 371 -6.22 -19.55 -1.86
CA ILE A 371 -6.71 -20.91 -2.03
C ILE A 371 -5.65 -21.67 -2.80
N LYS A 372 -5.19 -22.78 -2.25
CA LYS A 372 -4.31 -23.71 -2.96
C LYS A 372 -5.15 -24.68 -3.80
N VAL A 373 -4.90 -24.70 -5.11
CA VAL A 373 -5.55 -25.59 -6.08
C VAL A 373 -4.43 -26.23 -6.89
N GLY A 374 -4.09 -27.47 -6.57
CA GLY A 374 -2.86 -28.09 -7.08
C GLY A 374 -1.63 -27.26 -6.69
N ASP A 375 -0.86 -26.84 -7.67
CA ASP A 375 0.34 -25.98 -7.46
C ASP A 375 0.03 -24.49 -7.53
N VAL A 376 -1.19 -24.10 -7.82
CA VAL A 376 -1.62 -22.72 -7.99
C VAL A 376 -2.16 -22.15 -6.68
N LEU A 377 -1.84 -20.87 -6.41
CA LEU A 377 -2.45 -20.07 -5.36
C LEU A 377 -3.42 -19.05 -5.96
N LEU A 378 -4.71 -19.38 -5.94
CA LEU A 378 -5.78 -18.47 -6.33
C LEU A 378 -6.04 -17.45 -5.21
N LYS A 379 -6.06 -16.19 -5.53
CA LYS A 379 -6.32 -15.09 -4.58
C LYS A 379 -7.76 -14.61 -4.72
N CYS A 380 -8.49 -14.61 -3.62
CA CYS A 380 -9.87 -14.15 -3.53
C CYS A 380 -9.97 -12.99 -2.54
N VAL A 381 -10.76 -11.98 -2.86
CA VAL A 381 -11.07 -10.84 -1.99
C VAL A 381 -12.53 -10.92 -1.59
N THR A 382 -12.83 -10.92 -0.30
CA THR A 382 -14.20 -11.01 0.21
C THR A 382 -14.40 -10.10 1.40
N ALA A 383 -15.64 -9.61 1.59
CA ALA A 383 -16.06 -8.85 2.76
C ALA A 383 -16.54 -9.75 3.92
N GLN A 384 -16.44 -11.07 3.79
CA GLN A 384 -16.91 -12.01 4.82
C GLN A 384 -16.07 -11.95 6.09
N ASP A 385 -16.66 -12.33 7.23
CA ASP A 385 -15.97 -12.31 8.52
C ASP A 385 -14.76 -13.28 8.52
N LYS A 386 -13.60 -12.78 8.98
CA LYS A 386 -12.36 -13.55 9.12
C LYS A 386 -12.54 -14.81 9.97
N ARG A 387 -13.40 -14.78 11.00
CA ARG A 387 -13.67 -15.90 11.91
C ARG A 387 -14.28 -17.11 11.20
N ARG A 388 -14.84 -16.91 10.03
CA ARG A 388 -15.45 -17.97 9.23
C ARG A 388 -14.40 -18.88 8.57
N TRP A 389 -13.16 -18.43 8.42
CA TRP A 389 -12.15 -19.09 7.59
C TRP A 389 -10.92 -19.50 8.37
N SER A 390 -10.50 -20.77 8.22
CA SER A 390 -9.33 -21.34 8.87
C SER A 390 -8.34 -21.89 7.84
N ALA A 391 -7.04 -21.60 8.02
CA ALA A 391 -6.01 -22.17 7.15
C ALA A 391 -5.98 -23.70 7.27
N GLY A 392 -5.77 -24.39 6.15
CA GLY A 392 -5.81 -25.84 6.04
C GLY A 392 -7.21 -26.43 5.80
N GLU A 393 -8.27 -25.62 5.88
CA GLU A 393 -9.65 -26.07 5.68
C GLU A 393 -9.92 -26.31 4.19
N ARG A 394 -10.67 -27.37 3.86
CA ARG A 394 -11.19 -27.59 2.52
C ARG A 394 -12.33 -26.63 2.27
N ILE A 395 -12.26 -25.90 1.15
CA ILE A 395 -13.25 -24.93 0.73
C ILE A 395 -13.65 -25.17 -0.72
N TYR A 396 -14.81 -24.62 -1.08
CA TYR A 396 -15.32 -24.65 -2.44
C TYR A 396 -15.34 -23.24 -2.99
N PHE A 397 -14.95 -23.08 -4.24
CA PHE A 397 -14.92 -21.80 -4.92
C PHE A 397 -15.53 -21.88 -6.32
N GLY A 398 -16.07 -20.79 -6.79
CA GLY A 398 -16.64 -20.64 -8.13
C GLY A 398 -16.46 -19.20 -8.61
N PHE A 399 -17.00 -18.90 -9.77
CA PHE A 399 -16.79 -17.60 -10.41
C PHE A 399 -18.13 -16.97 -10.78
N GLU A 400 -18.27 -15.69 -10.46
CA GLU A 400 -19.41 -14.88 -10.90
C GLU A 400 -19.29 -14.52 -12.38
N SER A 401 -20.39 -14.09 -12.98
CA SER A 401 -20.38 -13.56 -14.34
C SER A 401 -19.44 -12.36 -14.45
N GLY A 402 -18.63 -12.31 -15.51
CA GLY A 402 -17.63 -11.28 -15.73
C GLY A 402 -16.43 -11.35 -14.78
N ALA A 403 -16.16 -12.52 -14.16
CA ALA A 403 -14.96 -12.71 -13.36
C ALA A 403 -13.69 -12.78 -14.19
N PHE A 404 -13.79 -13.10 -15.47
CA PHE A 404 -12.66 -13.34 -16.37
C PHE A 404 -12.43 -12.16 -17.31
N LEU A 405 -11.16 -11.78 -17.50
CA LEU A 405 -10.74 -10.79 -18.46
C LEU A 405 -9.62 -11.36 -19.34
N GLY A 406 -9.83 -11.35 -20.66
CA GLY A 406 -8.82 -11.74 -21.63
C GLY A 406 -7.66 -10.74 -21.65
N LEU A 407 -6.43 -11.24 -21.58
CA LEU A 407 -5.19 -10.46 -21.76
C LEU A 407 -4.55 -10.90 -23.07
N GLU A 408 -4.08 -9.90 -23.85
CA GLU A 408 -3.35 -10.10 -25.12
C GLU A 408 -2.01 -10.82 -24.95
#